data_c5d16717be1291874f92c8ce3103aaf9
#
_entry.id   c5d16717be1291874f92c8ce3103aaf9
#
_cell.length_a   1.000
_cell.length_b   1.000
_cell.length_c   1.000
_cell.angle_alpha   90.00
_cell.angle_beta   90.00
_cell.angle_gamma   90.00
#
_symmetry.space_group_name_H-M   'P 1'
#
loop_
_entity.id
_entity.type
_entity.pdbx_description
1 polymer ?
#
loop_
_entity_poly.entity_id
_entity_poly.type
_entity_poly.pdbx_seq_one_letter_code
_entity_poly.pdbx_strand_id
1 'polypeptide(L)'
;GPDNAGSITTLRVAVLEAPKIGDYLYSDGTWSDGGLISIGSDGLNPVWAEEKPAPVEGKSVVAIVCQTASDRIAQSEKDAGYTHGYAVAVRSAHGTDKVTTWWSSDVNFDCLKGAKLPSTWYENVNGYVETMTVRDTYGSNITMMPAFDWTINGFGLTAPATTSGWFLPSTGQLWDMIANLCGGDVASTMKEWQTSTYRVDYG
;
A
#
# COMPACT_ATOMS: atom_id res chain seq x y z
N GLY A 1 43.10 -18.36 -44.14
CA GLY A 1 41.69 -18.05 -43.90
C GLY A 1 41.57 -17.05 -42.76
N PRO A 2 40.72 -16.02 -42.82
CA PRO A 2 40.59 -15.06 -41.73
C PRO A 2 39.81 -15.67 -40.57
N ASP A 3 40.41 -15.61 -39.37
CA ASP A 3 39.82 -16.02 -38.12
C ASP A 3 38.63 -15.09 -37.79
N ASN A 4 37.45 -15.61 -37.95
CA ASN A 4 36.23 -14.97 -37.45
C ASN A 4 36.12 -15.26 -35.96
N ALA A 5 36.85 -14.51 -35.13
CA ALA A 5 36.59 -14.47 -33.72
C ALA A 5 35.27 -13.69 -33.51
N GLY A 6 34.19 -14.42 -33.44
CA GLY A 6 32.87 -13.85 -33.15
C GLY A 6 32.90 -13.15 -31.79
N SER A 7 32.67 -11.85 -31.79
CA SER A 7 32.49 -11.08 -30.58
C SER A 7 31.21 -11.58 -29.87
N ILE A 8 31.38 -12.26 -28.75
CA ILE A 8 30.27 -12.64 -27.88
C ILE A 8 29.84 -11.37 -27.16
N THR A 9 28.79 -10.74 -27.68
CA THR A 9 28.13 -9.66 -26.95
C THR A 9 27.39 -10.28 -25.76
N THR A 10 27.95 -10.14 -24.58
CA THR A 10 27.29 -10.56 -23.35
C THR A 10 26.06 -9.68 -23.19
N LEU A 11 24.88 -10.21 -23.49
CA LEU A 11 23.59 -9.57 -23.20
C LEU A 11 23.42 -9.53 -21.68
N ARG A 12 23.71 -8.40 -21.05
CA ARG A 12 23.35 -8.17 -19.66
C ARG A 12 21.85 -7.93 -19.62
N VAL A 13 21.07 -8.95 -19.29
CA VAL A 13 19.68 -8.79 -18.90
C VAL A 13 19.73 -8.13 -17.51
N ALA A 14 19.43 -6.85 -17.44
CA ALA A 14 19.12 -6.22 -16.18
C ALA A 14 17.80 -6.82 -15.68
N VAL A 15 17.88 -7.74 -14.73
CA VAL A 15 16.69 -8.16 -13.97
C VAL A 15 16.31 -6.93 -13.15
N LEU A 16 15.19 -6.29 -13.50
CA LEU A 16 14.59 -5.29 -12.64
C LEU A 16 14.17 -6.02 -11.37
N GLU A 17 14.88 -5.80 -10.28
CA GLU A 17 14.49 -6.32 -8.99
C GLU A 17 13.11 -5.76 -8.65
N ALA A 18 12.20 -6.61 -8.16
CA ALA A 18 10.93 -6.16 -7.65
C ALA A 18 11.16 -5.36 -6.36
N PRO A 19 10.28 -4.40 -6.02
CA PRO A 19 10.39 -3.68 -4.76
C PRO A 19 10.26 -4.64 -3.58
N LYS A 20 10.95 -4.32 -2.48
CA LYS A 20 10.89 -5.04 -1.22
C LYS A 20 10.15 -4.21 -0.17
N ILE A 21 9.61 -4.87 0.84
CA ILE A 21 9.08 -4.17 2.02
C ILE A 21 10.19 -3.28 2.60
N GLY A 22 9.86 -2.05 2.92
CA GLY A 22 10.79 -1.06 3.44
C GLY A 22 11.47 -0.19 2.39
N ASP A 23 11.34 -0.51 1.10
CA ASP A 23 11.92 0.30 0.03
C ASP A 23 11.26 1.68 -0.07
N TYR A 24 12.06 2.68 -0.41
CA TYR A 24 11.57 3.99 -0.83
C TYR A 24 10.91 3.90 -2.20
N LEU A 25 9.68 4.41 -2.33
CA LEU A 25 9.03 4.63 -3.61
C LEU A 25 9.11 6.11 -3.97
N TYR A 26 9.60 6.41 -5.15
CA TYR A 26 9.79 7.78 -5.65
C TYR A 26 8.63 8.25 -6.51
N SER A 27 8.51 9.57 -6.64
CA SER A 27 7.48 10.21 -7.46
C SER A 27 7.52 9.83 -8.94
N ASP A 28 8.66 9.37 -9.44
CA ASP A 28 8.84 8.87 -10.81
C ASP A 28 8.48 7.38 -10.99
N GLY A 29 8.04 6.72 -9.91
CA GLY A 29 7.65 5.30 -9.90
C GLY A 29 8.81 4.33 -9.75
N THR A 30 10.02 4.80 -9.57
CA THR A 30 11.18 3.97 -9.23
C THR A 30 11.28 3.76 -7.72
N TRP A 31 12.13 2.83 -7.27
CA TRP A 31 12.34 2.52 -5.87
C TRP A 31 13.82 2.25 -5.58
N SER A 32 14.16 2.34 -4.30
CA SER A 32 15.48 1.96 -3.80
C SER A 32 15.38 1.45 -2.36
N ASP A 33 16.42 0.75 -1.92
CA ASP A 33 16.51 0.22 -0.56
C ASP A 33 16.29 1.32 0.50
N GLY A 34 15.35 1.10 1.39
CA GLY A 34 15.04 1.99 2.53
C GLY A 34 15.62 1.49 3.85
N GLY A 35 16.41 0.40 3.84
CA GLY A 35 17.16 -0.09 4.98
C GLY A 35 16.45 -1.13 5.85
N LEU A 36 15.38 -1.77 5.38
CA LEU A 36 14.81 -2.92 6.07
C LEU A 36 15.71 -4.15 5.82
N ILE A 37 16.29 -4.71 6.89
CA ILE A 37 17.17 -5.88 6.82
C ILE A 37 16.35 -7.16 6.79
N SER A 38 15.37 -7.29 7.67
CA SER A 38 14.52 -8.48 7.79
C SER A 38 13.24 -8.16 8.56
N ILE A 39 12.25 -9.02 8.36
CA ILE A 39 11.08 -9.11 9.24
C ILE A 39 11.30 -10.35 10.11
N GLY A 40 11.07 -10.25 11.41
CA GLY A 40 11.29 -11.35 12.35
C GLY A 40 10.59 -12.64 11.94
N SER A 41 11.00 -13.76 12.51
CA SER A 41 10.45 -15.10 12.20
C SER A 41 8.94 -15.23 12.45
N ASP A 42 8.40 -14.36 13.28
CA ASP A 42 6.96 -14.23 13.52
C ASP A 42 6.24 -13.37 12.46
N GLY A 43 6.99 -12.78 11.51
CA GLY A 43 6.48 -11.90 10.48
C GLY A 43 6.07 -10.51 10.98
N LEU A 44 6.42 -10.13 12.22
CA LEU A 44 5.90 -8.92 12.88
C LEU A 44 6.95 -7.95 13.40
N ASN A 45 8.21 -8.35 13.44
CA ASN A 45 9.27 -7.54 14.02
C ASN A 45 10.27 -7.11 12.95
N PRO A 46 10.09 -5.94 12.32
CA PRO A 46 11.04 -5.44 11.34
C PRO A 46 12.36 -5.07 12.03
N VAL A 47 13.46 -5.48 11.39
CA VAL A 47 14.81 -5.09 11.77
C VAL A 47 15.32 -4.12 10.72
N TRP A 48 15.58 -2.90 11.14
CA TRP A 48 16.07 -1.84 10.27
C TRP A 48 17.59 -1.69 10.42
N ALA A 49 18.24 -1.25 9.36
CA ALA A 49 19.64 -0.85 9.42
C ALA A 49 19.82 0.30 10.44
N GLU A 50 20.91 0.25 11.19
CA GLU A 50 21.28 1.32 12.14
C GLU A 50 21.44 2.65 11.40
N GLU A 51 22.11 2.62 10.24
CA GLU A 51 22.16 3.73 9.30
C GLU A 51 21.33 3.36 8.06
N LYS A 52 20.22 4.05 7.90
CA LYS A 52 19.36 3.84 6.73
C LYS A 52 20.02 4.40 5.47
N PRO A 53 19.94 3.69 4.33
CA PRO A 53 20.37 4.22 3.05
C PRO A 53 19.72 5.58 2.79
N ALA A 54 20.51 6.52 2.29
CA ALA A 54 19.97 7.80 1.86
C ALA A 54 19.08 7.59 0.61
N PRO A 55 18.00 8.33 0.47
CA PRO A 55 17.25 8.37 -0.77
C PRO A 55 18.14 8.77 -1.94
N VAL A 56 17.80 8.31 -3.14
CA VAL A 56 18.53 8.67 -4.36
C VAL A 56 18.47 10.19 -4.55
N GLU A 57 19.64 10.80 -4.75
CA GLU A 57 19.76 12.25 -4.93
C GLU A 57 18.89 12.73 -6.11
N GLY A 58 18.20 13.84 -5.91
CA GLY A 58 17.32 14.44 -6.90
C GLY A 58 15.96 13.77 -7.05
N LYS A 59 15.67 12.67 -6.32
CA LYS A 59 14.37 12.01 -6.33
C LYS A 59 13.56 12.33 -5.06
N SER A 60 12.26 12.45 -5.22
CA SER A 60 11.34 12.70 -4.10
C SER A 60 10.70 11.39 -3.65
N VAL A 61 10.94 10.99 -2.40
CA VAL A 61 10.25 9.86 -1.77
C VAL A 61 8.79 10.24 -1.53
N VAL A 62 7.86 9.44 -2.02
CA VAL A 62 6.42 9.66 -1.83
C VAL A 62 5.75 8.60 -0.98
N ALA A 63 6.36 7.41 -0.90
CA ALA A 63 5.83 6.31 -0.10
C ALA A 63 6.93 5.33 0.33
N ILE A 64 6.58 4.45 1.27
CA ILE A 64 7.38 3.30 1.69
C ILE A 64 6.61 2.03 1.33
N VAL A 65 7.27 1.09 0.67
CA VAL A 65 6.68 -0.21 0.34
C VAL A 65 6.37 -0.97 1.63
N CYS A 66 5.12 -1.39 1.81
CA CYS A 66 4.67 -2.01 3.07
C CYS A 66 4.24 -3.47 2.93
N GLN A 67 3.93 -3.94 1.71
CA GLN A 67 3.57 -5.34 1.47
C GLN A 67 3.86 -5.73 0.03
N THR A 68 4.49 -6.89 -0.19
CA THR A 68 4.83 -7.42 -1.51
C THR A 68 4.39 -8.87 -1.72
N ALA A 69 3.83 -9.50 -0.70
CA ALA A 69 3.32 -10.87 -0.80
C ALA A 69 2.11 -10.93 -1.73
N SER A 70 2.16 -11.78 -2.74
CA SER A 70 1.13 -11.86 -3.78
C SER A 70 -0.25 -12.25 -3.25
N ASP A 71 -0.32 -13.06 -2.20
CA ASP A 71 -1.56 -13.44 -1.53
C ASP A 71 -2.17 -12.31 -0.69
N ARG A 72 -1.41 -11.23 -0.46
CA ARG A 72 -1.87 -10.01 0.21
C ARG A 72 -2.28 -8.90 -0.75
N ILE A 73 -2.19 -9.11 -2.05
CA ILE A 73 -2.67 -8.18 -3.08
C ILE A 73 -4.03 -8.67 -3.55
N ALA A 74 -5.04 -7.81 -3.50
CA ALA A 74 -6.38 -8.18 -3.95
C ALA A 74 -6.42 -8.54 -5.44
N GLN A 75 -7.31 -9.45 -5.81
CA GLN A 75 -7.40 -9.91 -7.20
C GLN A 75 -7.77 -8.76 -8.16
N SER A 76 -8.59 -7.81 -7.71
CA SER A 76 -8.96 -6.63 -8.49
C SER A 76 -7.76 -5.80 -8.93
N GLU A 77 -6.77 -5.62 -8.06
CA GLU A 77 -5.54 -4.89 -8.39
C GLU A 77 -4.64 -5.69 -9.33
N LYS A 78 -4.54 -7.01 -9.11
CA LYS A 78 -3.79 -7.90 -10.02
C LYS A 78 -4.38 -7.87 -11.43
N ASP A 79 -5.70 -7.92 -11.55
CA ASP A 79 -6.41 -7.87 -12.83
C ASP A 79 -6.23 -6.51 -13.52
N ALA A 80 -6.04 -5.44 -12.76
CA ALA A 80 -5.70 -4.12 -13.26
C ALA A 80 -4.20 -3.93 -13.57
N GLY A 81 -3.37 -4.94 -13.32
CA GLY A 81 -1.93 -4.92 -13.60
C GLY A 81 -1.06 -4.44 -12.43
N TYR A 82 -1.62 -4.20 -11.25
CA TYR A 82 -0.88 -3.79 -10.05
C TYR A 82 -0.50 -5.02 -9.21
N THR A 83 0.66 -5.58 -9.49
CA THR A 83 1.07 -6.89 -8.96
C THR A 83 2.23 -6.84 -7.97
N HIS A 84 2.88 -5.68 -7.79
CA HIS A 84 4.13 -5.59 -7.02
C HIS A 84 3.92 -5.43 -5.51
N GLY A 85 2.79 -4.91 -5.07
CA GLY A 85 2.50 -4.70 -3.65
C GLY A 85 1.81 -3.38 -3.34
N TYR A 86 1.85 -3.02 -2.06
CA TYR A 86 1.30 -1.77 -1.55
C TYR A 86 2.40 -0.90 -0.97
N ALA A 87 2.21 0.42 -1.03
CA ALA A 87 3.08 1.38 -0.38
C ALA A 87 2.25 2.40 0.40
N VAL A 88 2.73 2.76 1.58
CA VAL A 88 2.11 3.77 2.44
C VAL A 88 2.76 5.13 2.19
N ALA A 89 1.95 6.17 2.00
CA ALA A 89 2.44 7.52 1.78
C ALA A 89 3.27 8.04 2.98
N VAL A 90 4.34 8.78 2.70
CA VAL A 90 5.23 9.32 3.74
C VAL A 90 4.65 10.50 4.51
N ARG A 91 3.44 10.94 4.16
CA ARG A 91 2.71 11.98 4.88
C ARG A 91 1.21 11.74 4.82
N SER A 92 0.50 12.28 5.79
CA SER A 92 -0.96 12.26 5.83
C SER A 92 -1.55 13.32 4.89
N ALA A 93 -2.76 13.07 4.41
CA ALA A 93 -3.57 14.10 3.77
C ALA A 93 -3.82 15.25 4.77
N HIS A 94 -3.75 16.50 4.31
CA HIS A 94 -3.96 17.70 5.12
C HIS A 94 -3.05 17.86 6.36
N GLY A 95 -1.96 17.09 6.47
CA GLY A 95 -0.97 17.17 7.55
C GLY A 95 -1.19 16.19 8.70
N THR A 96 -0.17 16.06 9.57
CA THR A 96 -0.09 15.01 10.59
C THR A 96 -1.13 15.12 11.70
N ASP A 97 -1.58 16.33 12.01
CA ASP A 97 -2.50 16.56 13.14
C ASP A 97 -3.97 16.67 12.72
N LYS A 98 -4.26 16.30 11.48
CA LYS A 98 -5.63 16.34 10.97
C LYS A 98 -6.27 14.98 11.08
N VAL A 99 -7.44 14.98 11.67
CA VAL A 99 -8.37 13.86 11.71
C VAL A 99 -9.62 14.22 10.92
N THR A 100 -10.29 13.22 10.37
CA THR A 100 -11.54 13.41 9.67
C THR A 100 -12.48 12.25 9.93
N THR A 101 -13.72 12.40 9.52
CA THR A 101 -14.73 11.36 9.63
C THR A 101 -14.88 10.60 8.32
N TRP A 102 -15.45 9.42 8.40
CA TRP A 102 -15.80 8.65 7.21
C TRP A 102 -16.84 9.38 6.37
N TRP A 103 -17.78 10.07 7.01
CA TRP A 103 -18.84 10.87 6.40
C TRP A 103 -19.23 12.08 7.27
N SER A 104 -19.90 13.04 6.64
CA SER A 104 -20.35 14.27 7.29
C SER A 104 -21.78 14.18 7.86
N SER A 105 -22.51 13.08 7.62
CA SER A 105 -23.87 12.82 8.10
C SER A 105 -24.10 11.31 8.24
N ASP A 106 -25.14 10.91 8.97
CA ASP A 106 -25.52 9.50 9.20
C ASP A 106 -26.00 8.80 7.91
N VAL A 107 -25.12 8.69 6.93
CA VAL A 107 -25.40 8.01 5.67
C VAL A 107 -24.64 6.69 5.67
N ASN A 108 -25.36 5.59 5.53
CA ASN A 108 -24.76 4.28 5.36
C ASN A 108 -24.05 4.18 4.00
N PHE A 109 -22.93 3.43 3.97
CA PHE A 109 -22.25 3.12 2.70
C PHE A 109 -23.01 2.07 1.89
N ASP A 110 -24.21 2.44 1.41
CA ASP A 110 -25.08 1.54 0.65
C ASP A 110 -24.39 0.94 -0.57
N CYS A 111 -23.45 1.66 -1.15
CA CYS A 111 -22.65 1.18 -2.28
C CYS A 111 -21.73 -0.01 -1.93
N LEU A 112 -21.45 -0.22 -0.65
CA LEU A 112 -20.64 -1.35 -0.17
C LEU A 112 -21.53 -2.47 0.43
N LYS A 113 -22.85 -2.26 0.54
CA LYS A 113 -23.79 -3.28 0.98
C LYS A 113 -23.78 -4.47 0.03
N GLY A 114 -23.75 -5.67 0.60
CA GLY A 114 -23.75 -6.91 -0.16
C GLY A 114 -22.37 -7.30 -0.74
N ALA A 115 -21.34 -6.50 -0.52
CA ALA A 115 -19.98 -6.95 -0.77
C ALA A 115 -19.72 -8.17 0.10
N LYS A 116 -19.16 -9.24 -0.52
CA LYS A 116 -18.75 -10.42 0.24
C LYS A 116 -17.56 -10.04 1.11
N LEU A 117 -17.82 -9.86 2.40
CA LEU A 117 -16.76 -9.61 3.37
C LEU A 117 -15.92 -10.88 3.57
N PRO A 118 -14.61 -10.73 3.73
CA PRO A 118 -13.77 -11.84 4.14
C PRO A 118 -14.12 -12.31 5.56
N SER A 119 -13.70 -13.52 5.92
CA SER A 119 -14.05 -14.11 7.21
C SER A 119 -13.35 -13.44 8.39
N THR A 120 -12.20 -12.82 8.16
CA THR A 120 -11.40 -12.14 9.19
C THR A 120 -11.02 -10.72 8.78
N TRP A 121 -10.69 -9.89 9.78
CA TRP A 121 -10.18 -8.54 9.55
C TRP A 121 -8.91 -8.53 8.71
N TYR A 122 -8.03 -9.50 8.96
CA TYR A 122 -6.75 -9.63 8.27
C TYR A 122 -6.90 -9.96 6.78
N GLU A 123 -7.90 -10.73 6.40
CA GLU A 123 -8.16 -11.09 5.01
C GLU A 123 -8.73 -9.95 4.17
N ASN A 124 -9.22 -8.87 4.81
CA ASN A 124 -9.72 -7.72 4.07
C ASN A 124 -8.58 -6.87 3.51
N VAL A 125 -8.29 -7.07 2.23
CA VAL A 125 -7.31 -6.31 1.44
C VAL A 125 -7.97 -5.51 0.30
N ASN A 126 -9.24 -5.17 0.42
CA ASN A 126 -10.07 -4.58 -0.63
C ASN A 126 -10.10 -3.03 -0.63
N GLY A 127 -9.17 -2.37 0.06
CA GLY A 127 -9.19 -0.91 0.23
C GLY A 127 -9.25 -0.14 -1.09
N TYR A 128 -8.53 -0.59 -2.11
CA TYR A 128 -8.57 0.05 -3.43
C TYR A 128 -9.97 -0.03 -4.06
N VAL A 129 -10.52 -1.23 -4.22
CA VAL A 129 -11.82 -1.40 -4.86
C VAL A 129 -12.95 -0.73 -4.07
N GLU A 130 -12.89 -0.76 -2.74
CA GLU A 130 -13.84 -0.06 -1.88
C GLU A 130 -13.75 1.45 -2.07
N THR A 131 -12.54 2.01 -2.10
CA THR A 131 -12.32 3.44 -2.35
C THR A 131 -12.84 3.85 -3.73
N MET A 132 -12.53 3.08 -4.76
CA MET A 132 -12.99 3.37 -6.10
C MET A 132 -14.51 3.25 -6.25
N THR A 133 -15.14 2.29 -5.56
CA THR A 133 -16.59 2.13 -5.52
C THR A 133 -17.27 3.35 -4.88
N VAL A 134 -16.74 3.85 -3.78
CA VAL A 134 -17.23 5.08 -3.13
C VAL A 134 -17.07 6.27 -4.07
N ARG A 135 -15.90 6.44 -4.67
CA ARG A 135 -15.62 7.51 -5.64
C ARG A 135 -16.64 7.51 -6.79
N ASP A 136 -16.85 6.35 -7.39
CA ASP A 136 -17.70 6.23 -8.59
C ASP A 136 -19.20 6.38 -8.25
N THR A 137 -19.58 5.98 -7.03
CA THR A 137 -20.97 6.12 -6.57
C THR A 137 -21.33 7.58 -6.26
N TYR A 138 -20.45 8.28 -5.54
CA TYR A 138 -20.75 9.62 -5.03
C TYR A 138 -20.31 10.74 -5.98
N GLY A 139 -19.34 10.50 -6.87
CA GLY A 139 -18.87 11.49 -7.84
C GLY A 139 -18.51 12.82 -7.17
N SER A 140 -19.12 13.93 -7.60
CA SER A 140 -18.91 15.25 -7.00
C SER A 140 -19.41 15.37 -5.56
N ASN A 141 -20.27 14.48 -5.09
CA ASN A 141 -20.76 14.44 -3.72
C ASN A 141 -19.81 13.72 -2.76
N ILE A 142 -18.63 13.29 -3.23
CA ILE A 142 -17.63 12.61 -2.40
C ILE A 142 -17.17 13.47 -1.21
N THR A 143 -17.35 14.78 -1.26
CA THR A 143 -17.13 15.70 -0.14
C THR A 143 -17.94 15.37 1.10
N MET A 144 -19.07 14.64 0.96
CA MET A 144 -19.83 14.08 2.06
C MET A 144 -19.11 12.93 2.77
N MET A 145 -18.08 12.38 2.14
CA MET A 145 -17.22 11.30 2.63
C MET A 145 -15.79 11.83 2.82
N PRO A 146 -15.51 12.65 3.85
CA PRO A 146 -14.28 13.43 3.93
C PRO A 146 -13.01 12.58 3.88
N ALA A 147 -12.98 11.39 4.48
CA ALA A 147 -11.80 10.54 4.44
C ALA A 147 -11.47 10.09 3.01
N PHE A 148 -12.47 9.77 2.21
CA PHE A 148 -12.30 9.39 0.80
C PHE A 148 -11.94 10.60 -0.06
N ASP A 149 -12.63 11.72 0.12
CA ASP A 149 -12.34 12.96 -0.59
C ASP A 149 -10.92 13.44 -0.34
N TRP A 150 -10.47 13.44 0.89
CA TRP A 150 -9.10 13.81 1.25
C TRP A 150 -8.07 12.87 0.62
N THR A 151 -8.36 11.60 0.55
CA THR A 151 -7.46 10.62 -0.06
C THR A 151 -7.36 10.80 -1.56
N ILE A 152 -8.47 11.04 -2.24
CA ILE A 152 -8.54 11.08 -3.71
C ILE A 152 -8.21 12.48 -4.24
N ASN A 153 -8.80 13.52 -3.65
CA ASN A 153 -8.77 14.89 -4.18
C ASN A 153 -7.90 15.84 -3.34
N GLY A 154 -7.79 15.59 -2.05
CA GLY A 154 -7.17 16.52 -1.10
C GLY A 154 -5.79 16.13 -0.61
N PHE A 155 -5.20 15.04 -1.12
CA PHE A 155 -3.96 14.53 -0.57
C PHE A 155 -2.76 15.46 -0.78
N GLY A 156 -2.72 16.20 -1.88
CA GLY A 156 -1.64 17.15 -2.19
C GLY A 156 -0.27 16.48 -2.43
N LEU A 157 -0.25 15.16 -2.60
CA LEU A 157 0.91 14.37 -2.99
C LEU A 157 0.50 13.52 -4.18
N THR A 158 1.14 13.75 -5.32
CA THR A 158 0.81 13.00 -6.54
C THR A 158 1.37 11.58 -6.44
N ALA A 159 0.49 10.59 -6.61
CA ALA A 159 0.92 9.22 -6.74
C ALA A 159 1.68 9.02 -8.05
N PRO A 160 2.71 8.14 -8.09
CA PRO A 160 3.41 7.84 -9.33
C PRO A 160 2.44 7.30 -10.40
N ALA A 161 2.62 7.72 -11.65
CA ALA A 161 1.76 7.32 -12.76
C ALA A 161 1.73 5.79 -13.03
N THR A 162 2.72 5.07 -12.51
CA THR A 162 2.83 3.62 -12.59
C THR A 162 2.05 2.88 -11.50
N THR A 163 1.32 3.60 -10.64
CA THR A 163 0.54 3.05 -9.52
C THR A 163 -0.96 3.24 -9.74
N SER A 164 -1.76 2.59 -8.89
CA SER A 164 -3.23 2.73 -8.89
C SER A 164 -3.74 4.10 -8.41
N GLY A 165 -2.84 4.96 -7.90
CA GLY A 165 -3.23 6.16 -7.16
C GLY A 165 -3.45 5.87 -5.68
N TRP A 166 -3.75 6.93 -4.91
CA TRP A 166 -4.00 6.82 -3.48
C TRP A 166 -5.39 6.27 -3.19
N PHE A 167 -5.47 5.42 -2.18
CA PHE A 167 -6.72 4.87 -1.68
C PHE A 167 -6.68 4.71 -0.16
N LEU A 168 -7.85 4.61 0.48
CA LEU A 168 -7.94 4.30 1.90
C LEU A 168 -7.66 2.82 2.12
N PRO A 169 -6.73 2.49 3.01
CA PRO A 169 -6.42 1.09 3.29
C PRO A 169 -7.59 0.41 4.01
N SER A 170 -7.83 -0.85 3.67
CA SER A 170 -8.69 -1.74 4.45
C SER A 170 -7.99 -2.22 5.72
N THR A 171 -8.72 -2.91 6.59
CA THR A 171 -8.19 -3.41 7.87
C THR A 171 -7.00 -4.32 7.71
N GLY A 172 -7.01 -5.26 6.76
CA GLY A 172 -5.89 -6.15 6.50
C GLY A 172 -4.66 -5.40 5.96
N GLN A 173 -4.87 -4.36 5.15
CA GLN A 173 -3.78 -3.53 4.64
C GLN A 173 -3.17 -2.64 5.73
N LEU A 174 -3.98 -2.07 6.65
CA LEU A 174 -3.47 -1.38 7.84
C LEU A 174 -2.64 -2.33 8.71
N TRP A 175 -3.08 -3.56 8.82
CA TRP A 175 -2.37 -4.60 9.54
C TRP A 175 -0.98 -4.86 8.98
N ASP A 176 -0.90 -5.02 7.67
CA ASP A 176 0.37 -5.22 6.97
C ASP A 176 1.33 -4.05 7.16
N MET A 177 0.83 -2.81 7.08
CA MET A 177 1.66 -1.62 7.32
C MET A 177 2.30 -1.61 8.70
N ILE A 178 1.50 -1.86 9.74
CA ILE A 178 1.96 -1.83 11.12
C ILE A 178 2.89 -3.01 11.40
N ALA A 179 2.50 -4.21 11.01
CA ALA A 179 3.29 -5.41 11.25
C ALA A 179 4.64 -5.37 10.55
N ASN A 180 4.66 -4.95 9.29
CA ASN A 180 5.86 -4.98 8.47
C ASN A 180 6.80 -3.79 8.67
N LEU A 181 6.28 -2.63 9.09
CA LEU A 181 7.09 -1.41 9.19
C LEU A 181 7.32 -0.93 10.61
N CYS A 182 6.41 -1.19 11.54
CA CYS A 182 6.47 -0.65 12.90
C CYS A 182 6.98 -1.65 13.94
N GLY A 183 6.46 -2.88 13.93
CA GLY A 183 6.79 -3.89 14.94
C GLY A 183 6.32 -3.56 16.35
N GLY A 184 6.95 -4.19 17.35
CA GLY A 184 6.70 -3.95 18.77
C GLY A 184 5.38 -4.53 19.29
N ASP A 185 4.95 -4.03 20.45
CA ASP A 185 3.76 -4.54 21.16
C ASP A 185 2.47 -4.41 20.33
N VAL A 186 2.38 -3.39 19.50
CA VAL A 186 1.24 -3.19 18.59
C VAL A 186 1.14 -4.35 17.60
N ALA A 187 2.26 -4.74 16.99
CA ALA A 187 2.30 -5.85 16.06
C ALA A 187 1.93 -7.18 16.73
N SER A 188 2.40 -7.42 17.95
CA SER A 188 2.06 -8.62 18.75
C SER A 188 0.57 -8.69 19.05
N THR A 189 -0.03 -7.58 19.49
CA THR A 189 -1.48 -7.49 19.74
C THR A 189 -2.27 -7.73 18.48
N MET A 190 -1.83 -7.17 17.36
CA MET A 190 -2.48 -7.37 16.07
C MET A 190 -2.47 -8.84 15.65
N LYS A 191 -1.38 -9.57 15.90
CA LYS A 191 -1.30 -11.01 15.60
C LYS A 191 -2.40 -11.82 16.29
N GLU A 192 -2.68 -11.52 17.53
CA GLU A 192 -3.77 -12.17 18.28
C GLU A 192 -5.13 -11.93 17.61
N TRP A 193 -5.29 -10.82 16.92
CA TRP A 193 -6.54 -10.42 16.28
C TRP A 193 -6.65 -10.83 14.80
N GLN A 194 -5.59 -11.38 14.20
CA GLN A 194 -5.61 -11.82 12.79
C GLN A 194 -6.73 -12.81 12.48
N THR A 195 -7.07 -13.67 13.44
CA THR A 195 -8.13 -14.66 13.33
C THR A 195 -9.48 -14.16 13.81
N SER A 196 -9.58 -12.93 14.30
CA SER A 196 -10.84 -12.36 14.77
C SER A 196 -11.83 -12.24 13.63
N THR A 197 -13.03 -12.71 13.86
CA THR A 197 -14.11 -12.64 12.89
C THR A 197 -14.46 -11.19 12.58
N TYR A 198 -14.57 -10.89 11.31
CA TYR A 198 -15.03 -9.59 10.85
C TYR A 198 -16.50 -9.43 11.22
N ARG A 199 -16.80 -8.46 12.06
CA ARG A 199 -18.16 -8.08 12.40
C ARG A 199 -18.37 -6.66 11.91
N VAL A 200 -18.80 -6.52 10.68
CA VAL A 200 -19.33 -5.25 10.20
C VAL A 200 -20.80 -5.44 9.97
N ASP A 201 -21.54 -4.76 10.79
CA ASP A 201 -22.93 -4.50 10.52
C ASP A 201 -22.96 -3.20 9.73
N TYR A 202 -23.14 -3.28 8.44
CA TYR A 202 -23.35 -2.09 7.60
C TYR A 202 -24.79 -1.56 7.68
N GLY A 203 -25.50 -1.89 8.74
CA GLY A 203 -26.84 -1.42 9.05
C GLY A 203 -27.94 -2.28 8.48
#